data_6786c234ed458f910bb2ec2bd6e831e0
#
_entry.id   6786c234ed458f910bb2ec2bd6e831e0
#
_cell.length_a   1.000
_cell.length_b   1.000
_cell.length_c   1.000
_cell.angle_alpha   90.00
_cell.angle_beta   90.00
_cell.angle_gamma   90.00
#
_symmetry.space_group_name_H-M   'P 1'
#
loop_
_entity.id
_entity.type
_entity.pdbx_description
1 polymer ?
#
loop_
_entity_poly.entity_id
_entity_poly.type
_entity_poly.pdbx_seq_one_letter_code
_entity_poly.pdbx_strand_id
1 'polypeptide(L)'
;PLGPSFQFGRGESVFVRYRVLGFTRSREARVHLECTLDAMDPRGIRLVETQRKTVDTELSPEDKDWAPVLLHEFVIPPLADPGRYRIAITAEDKLSGQRAQAEVFFQVRGPVVEPSDTLVARNFRFLKGEDGPVVAGPPVFQRGEMLWARFEITGYKIGENNRIEVEYGLSVLGPTGKEIYAEPVAAAERSTPFYPHHYLPGILSLNLEKAQPGEYTLVVKIRDLVGNQQYESRHRFQVR
;
A
#
# COMPACT_ATOMS: atom_id res chain seq x y z
N PRO A 1 -18.62 4.57 17.39
CA PRO A 1 -18.00 5.56 16.52
C PRO A 1 -16.56 5.80 16.93
N LEU A 2 -15.65 5.93 15.96
CA LEU A 2 -14.27 6.29 16.21
C LEU A 2 -14.17 7.77 16.57
N GLY A 3 -13.21 8.13 17.42
CA GLY A 3 -12.96 9.53 17.75
C GLY A 3 -12.45 10.33 16.53
N PRO A 4 -12.64 11.66 16.50
CA PRO A 4 -12.26 12.51 15.35
C PRO A 4 -10.75 12.53 15.05
N SER A 5 -9.93 12.16 16.02
CA SER A 5 -8.46 12.07 15.88
C SER A 5 -7.96 10.68 15.50
N PHE A 6 -8.86 9.70 15.34
CA PHE A 6 -8.46 8.34 15.01
C PHE A 6 -7.88 8.27 13.60
N GLN A 7 -6.75 7.58 13.47
CA GLN A 7 -6.08 7.34 12.19
C GLN A 7 -5.85 5.85 12.01
N PHE A 8 -6.29 5.33 10.89
CA PHE A 8 -6.02 3.95 10.51
C PHE A 8 -4.57 3.77 10.04
N GLY A 9 -4.00 2.61 10.33
CA GLY A 9 -2.77 2.13 9.70
C GLY A 9 -3.04 1.47 8.35
N ARG A 10 -1.99 1.30 7.56
CA ARG A 10 -1.98 0.46 6.37
C ARG A 10 -2.20 -1.00 6.76
N GLY A 11 -2.95 -1.75 5.95
CA GLY A 11 -3.30 -3.14 6.26
C GLY A 11 -4.39 -3.32 7.33
N GLU A 12 -4.89 -2.24 7.92
CA GLU A 12 -5.98 -2.33 8.91
C GLU A 12 -7.34 -2.49 8.22
N SER A 13 -8.24 -3.25 8.85
CA SER A 13 -9.64 -3.39 8.44
C SER A 13 -10.46 -2.18 8.86
N VAL A 14 -11.27 -1.70 7.94
CA VAL A 14 -12.26 -0.63 8.16
C VAL A 14 -13.65 -1.23 8.13
N PHE A 15 -14.40 -1.06 9.22
CA PHE A 15 -15.79 -1.48 9.33
C PHE A 15 -16.72 -0.27 9.23
N VAL A 16 -17.63 -0.29 8.27
CA VAL A 16 -18.59 0.78 8.01
C VAL A 16 -20.00 0.28 8.30
N ARG A 17 -20.62 0.82 9.35
CA ARG A 17 -21.99 0.48 9.74
C ARG A 17 -22.89 1.69 9.60
N TYR A 18 -24.01 1.51 8.91
CA TYR A 18 -25.01 2.56 8.72
C TYR A 18 -26.42 2.00 8.68
N ARG A 19 -27.42 2.88 8.79
CA ARG A 19 -28.84 2.58 8.64
C ARG A 19 -29.39 3.31 7.42
N VAL A 20 -30.33 2.68 6.73
CA VAL A 20 -31.11 3.33 5.66
C VAL A 20 -32.48 3.66 6.20
N LEU A 21 -32.89 4.92 6.01
CA LEU A 21 -34.17 5.43 6.47
C LEU A 21 -34.96 6.05 5.31
N GLY A 22 -36.28 6.19 5.43
CA GLY A 22 -37.10 6.86 4.45
C GLY A 22 -37.35 6.07 3.16
N PHE A 23 -37.22 4.76 3.20
CA PHE A 23 -37.51 3.87 2.08
C PHE A 23 -39.01 3.58 1.95
N THR A 24 -39.43 3.14 0.77
CA THR A 24 -40.81 2.78 0.45
C THR A 24 -41.11 1.35 0.87
N ARG A 25 -42.36 1.11 1.30
CA ARG A 25 -42.92 -0.22 1.54
C ARG A 25 -44.00 -0.50 0.50
N SER A 26 -43.99 -1.68 -0.12
CA SER A 26 -45.08 -2.09 -1.01
C SER A 26 -46.39 -2.33 -0.21
N ARG A 27 -47.47 -2.62 -0.92
CA ARG A 27 -48.77 -2.98 -0.29
C ARG A 27 -48.65 -4.27 0.53
N GLU A 28 -47.77 -5.18 0.12
CA GLU A 28 -47.42 -6.44 0.79
C GLU A 28 -46.33 -6.24 1.83
N ALA A 29 -46.05 -5.02 2.27
CA ALA A 29 -45.03 -4.65 3.24
C ALA A 29 -43.57 -5.05 2.80
N ARG A 30 -43.33 -5.27 1.52
CA ARG A 30 -41.99 -5.58 1.00
C ARG A 30 -41.11 -4.34 0.91
N VAL A 31 -39.85 -4.51 1.21
CA VAL A 31 -38.77 -3.51 1.06
C VAL A 31 -37.73 -4.06 0.11
N HIS A 32 -37.29 -3.26 -0.87
CA HIS A 32 -36.23 -3.64 -1.80
C HIS A 32 -35.25 -2.50 -1.99
N LEU A 33 -34.07 -2.60 -1.38
CA LEU A 33 -33.01 -1.59 -1.44
C LEU A 33 -31.73 -2.20 -2.04
N GLU A 34 -31.04 -1.43 -2.86
CA GLU A 34 -29.69 -1.72 -3.32
C GLU A 34 -28.74 -0.66 -2.74
N CYS A 35 -27.74 -1.10 -2.00
CA CYS A 35 -26.78 -0.22 -1.36
C CYS A 35 -25.38 -0.50 -1.88
N THR A 36 -24.65 0.56 -2.24
CA THR A 36 -23.26 0.50 -2.68
C THR A 36 -22.37 1.29 -1.76
N LEU A 37 -21.12 0.83 -1.64
CA LEU A 37 -20.05 1.53 -0.93
C LEU A 37 -18.80 1.56 -1.81
N ASP A 38 -18.25 2.74 -2.00
CA ASP A 38 -16.96 3.01 -2.61
C ASP A 38 -16.02 3.65 -1.59
N ALA A 39 -14.85 3.05 -1.36
CA ALA A 39 -13.79 3.61 -0.56
C ALA A 39 -12.68 4.13 -1.48
N MET A 40 -12.29 5.41 -1.32
CA MET A 40 -11.38 6.12 -2.23
C MET A 40 -10.23 6.78 -1.47
N ASP A 41 -9.07 6.79 -2.10
CA ASP A 41 -7.89 7.50 -1.61
C ASP A 41 -8.01 9.03 -1.83
N PRO A 42 -7.05 9.86 -1.37
CA PRO A 42 -7.06 11.32 -1.59
C PRO A 42 -7.09 11.75 -3.07
N ARG A 43 -6.70 10.87 -3.99
CA ARG A 43 -6.70 11.12 -5.45
C ARG A 43 -7.97 10.61 -6.14
N GLY A 44 -8.89 10.00 -5.39
CA GLY A 44 -10.13 9.43 -5.92
C GLY A 44 -9.98 8.01 -6.50
N ILE A 45 -8.86 7.34 -6.22
CA ILE A 45 -8.64 5.95 -6.65
C ILE A 45 -9.31 5.01 -5.65
N ARG A 46 -10.08 4.05 -6.14
CA ARG A 46 -10.75 3.06 -5.29
C ARG A 46 -9.74 2.12 -4.63
N LEU A 47 -9.94 1.89 -3.32
CA LEU A 47 -9.12 0.97 -2.53
C LEU A 47 -9.46 -0.49 -2.81
N VAL A 48 -10.74 -0.76 -3.07
CA VAL A 48 -11.32 -2.08 -3.33
C VAL A 48 -12.43 -1.92 -4.37
N GLU A 49 -12.91 -3.02 -4.91
CA GLU A 49 -14.09 -3.01 -5.77
C GLU A 49 -15.31 -2.44 -5.04
N THR A 50 -16.22 -1.82 -5.81
CA THR A 50 -17.49 -1.32 -5.27
C THR A 50 -18.23 -2.45 -4.57
N GLN A 51 -18.45 -2.29 -3.27
CA GLN A 51 -19.20 -3.27 -2.49
C GLN A 51 -20.70 -3.04 -2.66
N ARG A 52 -21.45 -4.12 -2.90
CA ARG A 52 -22.91 -4.07 -3.07
C ARG A 52 -23.59 -4.93 -2.02
N LYS A 53 -24.72 -4.43 -1.50
CA LYS A 53 -25.62 -5.18 -0.62
C LYS A 53 -27.06 -4.91 -1.01
N THR A 54 -27.85 -5.96 -1.05
CA THR A 54 -29.28 -5.88 -1.32
C THR A 54 -30.03 -6.19 -0.02
N VAL A 55 -31.04 -5.41 0.26
CA VAL A 55 -32.05 -5.67 1.28
C VAL A 55 -33.34 -5.96 0.55
N ASP A 56 -33.82 -7.20 0.60
CA ASP A 56 -35.08 -7.63 0.02
C ASP A 56 -35.82 -8.47 1.05
N THR A 57 -36.84 -7.89 1.68
CA THR A 57 -37.54 -8.52 2.81
C THR A 57 -38.98 -8.04 2.90
N GLU A 58 -39.84 -8.88 3.47
CA GLU A 58 -41.18 -8.52 3.90
C GLU A 58 -41.14 -8.17 5.39
N LEU A 59 -41.85 -7.13 5.79
CA LEU A 59 -41.93 -6.67 7.14
C LEU A 59 -43.25 -7.13 7.77
N SER A 60 -43.19 -7.48 9.06
CA SER A 60 -44.37 -7.78 9.83
C SER A 60 -45.08 -6.47 10.26
N PRO A 61 -46.37 -6.49 10.64
CA PRO A 61 -47.04 -5.33 11.18
C PRO A 61 -46.42 -4.75 12.45
N GLU A 62 -45.60 -5.55 13.14
CA GLU A 62 -44.89 -5.17 14.36
C GLU A 62 -43.60 -4.39 14.07
N ASP A 63 -43.07 -4.48 12.83
CA ASP A 63 -41.80 -3.85 12.39
C ASP A 63 -41.98 -2.36 12.04
N LYS A 64 -42.74 -1.60 12.81
CA LYS A 64 -43.09 -0.19 12.50
C LYS A 64 -41.84 0.70 12.37
N ASP A 65 -40.89 0.53 13.26
CA ASP A 65 -39.66 1.32 13.34
C ASP A 65 -38.44 0.60 12.76
N TRP A 66 -38.67 -0.49 12.02
CA TRP A 66 -37.59 -1.25 11.44
C TRP A 66 -36.83 -0.43 10.41
N ALA A 67 -35.51 -0.47 10.49
CA ALA A 67 -34.59 0.11 9.53
C ALA A 67 -33.40 -0.82 9.32
N PRO A 68 -33.06 -1.17 8.06
CA PRO A 68 -31.96 -2.06 7.80
C PRO A 68 -30.64 -1.45 8.27
N VAL A 69 -29.86 -2.29 8.95
CA VAL A 69 -28.48 -1.98 9.35
C VAL A 69 -27.56 -2.75 8.43
N LEU A 70 -26.73 -2.03 7.68
CA LEU A 70 -25.74 -2.62 6.80
C LEU A 70 -24.34 -2.48 7.40
N LEU A 71 -23.54 -3.50 7.18
CA LEU A 71 -22.13 -3.54 7.57
C LEU A 71 -21.29 -3.89 6.35
N HIS A 72 -20.31 -3.06 6.04
CA HIS A 72 -19.28 -3.30 5.05
C HIS A 72 -17.93 -3.40 5.73
N GLU A 73 -17.02 -4.17 5.13
CA GLU A 73 -15.65 -4.31 5.57
C GLU A 73 -14.72 -4.22 4.37
N PHE A 74 -13.62 -3.50 4.52
CA PHE A 74 -12.50 -3.51 3.57
C PHE A 74 -11.19 -3.30 4.29
N VAL A 75 -10.10 -3.72 3.65
CA VAL A 75 -8.73 -3.53 4.16
C VAL A 75 -8.08 -2.36 3.43
N ILE A 76 -7.43 -1.48 4.18
CA ILE A 76 -6.59 -0.43 3.60
C ILE A 76 -5.37 -1.09 2.94
N PRO A 77 -5.09 -0.83 1.65
CA PRO A 77 -3.95 -1.44 0.99
C PRO A 77 -2.63 -1.21 1.75
N PRO A 78 -1.73 -2.20 1.83
CA PRO A 78 -0.49 -2.10 2.60
C PRO A 78 0.44 -0.97 2.14
N LEU A 79 0.37 -0.57 0.87
CA LEU A 79 1.16 0.50 0.28
C LEU A 79 0.33 1.75 -0.04
N ALA A 80 -0.85 1.90 0.59
CA ALA A 80 -1.69 3.08 0.44
C ALA A 80 -0.96 4.34 0.94
N ASP A 81 -1.14 5.46 0.25
CA ASP A 81 -0.56 6.74 0.67
C ASP A 81 -1.22 7.26 1.95
N PRO A 82 -0.50 7.98 2.81
CA PRO A 82 -1.13 8.64 3.95
C PRO A 82 -2.01 9.80 3.49
N GLY A 83 -3.09 10.08 4.23
CA GLY A 83 -3.95 11.22 3.90
C GLY A 83 -5.42 11.03 4.29
N ARG A 84 -6.27 11.92 3.78
CA ARG A 84 -7.71 11.93 4.04
C ARG A 84 -8.44 11.12 2.97
N TYR A 85 -9.02 10.01 3.38
CA TYR A 85 -9.77 9.07 2.56
C TYR A 85 -11.27 9.34 2.64
N ARG A 86 -12.00 8.91 1.61
CA ARG A 86 -13.44 9.09 1.47
C ARG A 86 -14.15 7.75 1.30
N ILE A 87 -15.25 7.58 2.00
CA ILE A 87 -16.22 6.53 1.78
C ILE A 87 -17.48 7.19 1.24
N ALA A 88 -17.92 6.79 0.05
CA ALA A 88 -19.18 7.20 -0.54
C ALA A 88 -20.17 6.03 -0.44
N ILE A 89 -21.34 6.30 0.11
CA ILE A 89 -22.43 5.33 0.27
C ILE A 89 -23.61 5.82 -0.57
N THR A 90 -24.17 4.93 -1.40
CA THR A 90 -25.41 5.20 -2.13
C THR A 90 -26.41 4.12 -1.78
N ALA A 91 -27.64 4.52 -1.46
CA ALA A 91 -28.79 3.63 -1.27
C ALA A 91 -29.85 3.97 -2.32
N GLU A 92 -30.29 3.00 -3.09
CA GLU A 92 -31.37 3.09 -4.08
C GLU A 92 -32.56 2.25 -3.61
N ASP A 93 -33.70 2.89 -3.50
CA ASP A 93 -34.99 2.22 -3.26
C ASP A 93 -35.55 1.74 -4.61
N LYS A 94 -35.56 0.44 -4.84
CA LYS A 94 -36.01 -0.17 -6.09
C LYS A 94 -37.53 -0.13 -6.28
N LEU A 95 -38.29 0.17 -5.24
CA LEU A 95 -39.75 0.33 -5.34
C LEU A 95 -40.15 1.71 -5.80
N SER A 96 -39.47 2.76 -5.33
CA SER A 96 -39.75 4.15 -5.65
C SER A 96 -38.78 4.77 -6.66
N GLY A 97 -37.60 4.18 -6.86
CA GLY A 97 -36.53 4.75 -7.64
C GLY A 97 -35.77 5.88 -6.93
N GLN A 98 -36.11 6.19 -5.68
CA GLN A 98 -35.41 7.23 -4.91
C GLN A 98 -33.99 6.81 -4.57
N ARG A 99 -33.08 7.79 -4.56
CA ARG A 99 -31.67 7.59 -4.19
C ARG A 99 -31.27 8.55 -3.08
N ALA A 100 -30.52 8.00 -2.11
CA ALA A 100 -29.87 8.77 -1.05
C ALA A 100 -28.36 8.52 -1.11
N GLN A 101 -27.58 9.55 -0.76
CA GLN A 101 -26.12 9.48 -0.73
C GLN A 101 -25.59 10.02 0.59
N ALA A 102 -24.51 9.44 1.08
CA ALA A 102 -23.77 9.92 2.25
C ALA A 102 -22.28 9.75 2.03
N GLU A 103 -21.49 10.64 2.61
CA GLU A 103 -20.05 10.57 2.61
C GLU A 103 -19.49 10.57 4.03
N VAL A 104 -18.44 9.77 4.23
CA VAL A 104 -17.69 9.73 5.48
C VAL A 104 -16.21 9.82 5.14
N PHE A 105 -15.46 10.56 5.95
CA PHE A 105 -14.02 10.73 5.77
C PHE A 105 -13.27 10.10 6.94
N PHE A 106 -12.10 9.56 6.65
CA PHE A 106 -11.19 9.02 7.65
C PHE A 106 -9.74 9.32 7.27
N GLN A 107 -8.84 9.21 8.24
CA GLN A 107 -7.40 9.46 8.03
C GLN A 107 -6.64 8.14 7.99
N VAL A 108 -5.70 8.04 7.07
CA VAL A 108 -4.72 6.97 7.01
C VAL A 108 -3.35 7.54 7.32
N ARG A 109 -2.63 6.91 8.26
CA ARG A 109 -1.25 7.24 8.62
C ARG A 109 -0.27 6.32 7.91
N GLY A 110 0.92 6.82 7.66
CA GLY A 110 2.01 6.04 7.06
C GLY A 110 3.17 6.93 6.65
N PRO A 111 4.31 6.35 6.24
CA PRO A 111 5.41 7.11 5.68
C PRO A 111 4.99 7.73 4.34
N VAL A 112 5.47 8.93 4.09
CA VAL A 112 5.36 9.59 2.78
C VAL A 112 6.58 9.20 1.97
N VAL A 113 6.36 8.64 0.78
CA VAL A 113 7.41 8.42 -0.21
C VAL A 113 7.24 9.48 -1.30
N GLU A 114 8.26 10.31 -1.47
CA GLU A 114 8.24 11.36 -2.48
C GLU A 114 8.18 10.74 -3.88
N PRO A 115 7.17 11.07 -4.70
CA PRO A 115 7.05 10.52 -6.05
C PRO A 115 8.19 11.00 -6.96
N SER A 116 8.38 10.31 -8.07
CA SER A 116 9.34 10.66 -9.11
C SER A 116 8.77 10.34 -10.48
N ASP A 117 9.13 11.15 -11.48
CA ASP A 117 8.75 10.92 -12.88
C ASP A 117 9.63 9.84 -13.54
N THR A 118 10.77 9.54 -12.95
CA THR A 118 11.71 8.53 -13.42
C THR A 118 12.07 7.54 -12.32
N LEU A 119 12.46 6.34 -12.69
CA LEU A 119 12.87 5.29 -11.77
C LEU A 119 13.99 5.75 -10.84
N VAL A 120 13.77 5.71 -9.52
CA VAL A 120 14.75 6.05 -8.49
C VAL A 120 14.55 5.22 -7.22
N ALA A 121 15.61 5.07 -6.43
CA ALA A 121 15.54 4.64 -5.04
C ALA A 121 15.53 5.86 -4.11
N ARG A 122 14.59 5.88 -3.17
CA ARG A 122 14.46 6.91 -2.13
C ARG A 122 14.80 6.34 -0.75
N ASN A 123 15.12 7.22 0.18
CA ASN A 123 15.27 6.89 1.60
C ASN A 123 16.18 5.67 1.87
N PHE A 124 17.25 5.54 1.08
CA PHE A 124 18.22 4.47 1.29
C PHE A 124 18.83 4.55 2.69
N ARG A 125 18.88 3.42 3.38
CA ARG A 125 19.46 3.31 4.72
C ARG A 125 20.05 1.92 4.97
N PHE A 126 21.18 1.88 5.66
CA PHE A 126 21.70 0.64 6.21
C PHE A 126 21.03 0.33 7.54
N LEU A 127 20.80 -0.96 7.80
CA LEU A 127 20.18 -1.47 9.03
C LEU A 127 21.10 -2.48 9.71
N LYS A 128 20.95 -2.64 11.03
CA LYS A 128 21.65 -3.65 11.83
C LYS A 128 21.01 -5.03 11.82
N GLY A 129 19.93 -5.20 11.08
CA GLY A 129 19.15 -6.42 10.92
C GLY A 129 18.00 -6.16 9.97
N GLU A 130 17.27 -7.18 9.56
CA GLU A 130 16.16 -7.05 8.61
C GLU A 130 15.10 -6.04 9.08
N ASP A 131 14.70 -6.13 10.34
CA ASP A 131 13.81 -5.18 11.02
C ASP A 131 14.55 -4.38 12.12
N GLY A 132 15.87 -4.35 12.01
CA GLY A 132 16.73 -3.69 12.99
C GLY A 132 16.73 -2.17 12.84
N PRO A 133 17.35 -1.47 13.82
CA PRO A 133 17.48 -0.03 13.75
C PRO A 133 18.39 0.41 12.60
N VAL A 134 18.14 1.62 12.13
CA VAL A 134 19.03 2.29 11.15
C VAL A 134 20.41 2.47 11.73
N VAL A 135 21.44 2.19 10.93
CA VAL A 135 22.84 2.47 11.32
C VAL A 135 23.02 3.98 11.45
N ALA A 136 23.32 4.44 12.65
CA ALA A 136 23.56 5.86 12.91
C ALA A 136 25.01 6.24 12.52
N GLY A 137 25.17 7.37 11.85
CA GLY A 137 26.49 7.88 11.44
C GLY A 137 27.11 7.12 10.25
N PRO A 138 28.45 7.11 10.13
CA PRO A 138 29.12 6.36 9.09
C PRO A 138 28.81 4.87 9.20
N PRO A 139 28.42 4.20 8.09
CA PRO A 139 28.03 2.79 8.12
C PRO A 139 29.28 1.90 8.27
N VAL A 140 29.51 1.45 9.49
CA VAL A 140 30.63 0.55 9.86
C VAL A 140 30.07 -0.77 10.35
N PHE A 141 30.57 -1.86 9.79
CA PHE A 141 30.18 -3.23 10.10
C PHE A 141 31.42 -4.04 10.54
N GLN A 142 31.18 -5.10 11.30
CA GLN A 142 32.22 -6.05 11.65
C GLN A 142 32.28 -7.19 10.62
N ARG A 143 33.47 -7.78 10.47
CA ARG A 143 33.56 -9.03 9.70
C ARG A 143 32.64 -10.10 10.29
N GLY A 144 31.89 -10.80 9.44
CA GLY A 144 30.93 -11.83 9.85
C GLY A 144 29.52 -11.29 10.14
N GLU A 145 29.33 -9.97 10.16
CA GLU A 145 27.98 -9.41 10.28
C GLU A 145 27.21 -9.55 8.96
N MET A 146 25.89 -9.53 9.10
CA MET A 146 24.97 -9.37 7.96
C MET A 146 24.65 -7.88 7.80
N LEU A 147 25.04 -7.32 6.68
CA LEU A 147 24.61 -5.98 6.28
C LEU A 147 23.21 -6.05 5.68
N TRP A 148 22.32 -5.17 6.13
CA TRP A 148 21.01 -4.97 5.56
C TRP A 148 20.88 -3.57 4.97
N ALA A 149 20.19 -3.45 3.84
CA ALA A 149 19.90 -2.17 3.22
C ALA A 149 18.42 -2.11 2.85
N ARG A 150 17.75 -1.00 3.18
CA ARG A 150 16.34 -0.76 2.85
C ARG A 150 16.19 0.55 2.11
N PHE A 151 15.29 0.57 1.14
CA PHE A 151 14.99 1.75 0.32
C PHE A 151 13.55 1.65 -0.21
N GLU A 152 13.03 2.71 -0.78
CA GLU A 152 11.76 2.74 -1.50
C GLU A 152 12.02 3.00 -2.99
N ILE A 153 11.44 2.18 -3.85
CA ILE A 153 11.52 2.31 -5.31
C ILE A 153 10.30 3.09 -5.79
N THR A 154 10.50 4.17 -6.51
CA THR A 154 9.43 4.99 -7.09
C THR A 154 9.77 5.42 -8.51
N GLY A 155 8.77 5.96 -9.27
CA GLY A 155 8.97 6.41 -10.66
C GLY A 155 9.03 5.28 -11.69
N TYR A 156 8.76 4.05 -11.31
CA TYR A 156 8.54 2.96 -12.26
C TYR A 156 7.18 3.14 -12.97
N LYS A 157 7.06 2.56 -14.16
CA LYS A 157 5.84 2.63 -14.95
C LYS A 157 4.84 1.57 -14.50
N ILE A 158 3.62 2.01 -14.25
CA ILE A 158 2.48 1.12 -14.04
C ILE A 158 1.85 0.84 -15.40
N GLY A 159 1.77 -0.43 -15.79
CA GLY A 159 1.17 -0.89 -17.04
C GLY A 159 -0.36 -1.01 -16.95
N GLU A 160 -0.95 -1.62 -17.97
CA GLU A 160 -2.39 -1.92 -17.99
C GLU A 160 -2.79 -2.79 -16.80
N ASN A 161 -3.99 -2.54 -16.26
CA ASN A 161 -4.52 -3.21 -15.06
C ASN A 161 -3.60 -3.12 -13.84
N ASN A 162 -2.89 -2.01 -13.69
CA ASN A 162 -1.92 -1.78 -12.61
C ASN A 162 -0.75 -2.78 -12.61
N ARG A 163 -0.39 -3.33 -13.77
CA ARG A 163 0.75 -4.27 -13.88
C ARG A 163 2.05 -3.60 -13.46
N ILE A 164 2.77 -4.25 -12.57
CA ILE A 164 4.09 -3.85 -12.07
C ILE A 164 5.06 -4.99 -12.34
N GLU A 165 6.22 -4.65 -12.94
CA GLU A 165 7.32 -5.58 -13.13
C GLU A 165 8.64 -4.85 -12.84
N VAL A 166 9.09 -4.91 -11.60
CA VAL A 166 10.33 -4.29 -11.12
C VAL A 166 11.20 -5.36 -10.50
N GLU A 167 12.46 -5.37 -10.87
CA GLU A 167 13.46 -6.23 -10.24
C GLU A 167 14.64 -5.41 -9.78
N TYR A 168 15.30 -5.86 -8.72
CA TYR A 168 16.45 -5.19 -8.18
C TYR A 168 17.46 -6.18 -7.63
N GLY A 169 18.71 -5.75 -7.62
CA GLY A 169 19.83 -6.51 -7.16
C GLY A 169 20.96 -5.61 -6.69
N LEU A 170 22.10 -6.23 -6.43
CA LEU A 170 23.26 -5.52 -5.92
C LEU A 170 24.55 -5.99 -6.59
N SER A 171 25.55 -5.12 -6.58
CA SER A 171 26.95 -5.52 -6.65
C SER A 171 27.76 -4.82 -5.57
N VAL A 172 28.93 -5.36 -5.28
CA VAL A 172 29.84 -4.85 -4.25
C VAL A 172 31.17 -4.56 -4.89
N LEU A 173 31.62 -3.31 -4.74
CA LEU A 173 32.97 -2.92 -5.10
C LEU A 173 33.86 -3.01 -3.86
N GLY A 174 34.99 -3.69 -3.99
CA GLY A 174 35.99 -3.80 -2.94
C GLY A 174 36.81 -2.51 -2.77
N PRO A 175 37.80 -2.52 -1.83
CA PRO A 175 38.65 -1.36 -1.54
C PRO A 175 39.43 -0.82 -2.73
N THR A 176 39.68 -1.64 -3.74
CA THR A 176 40.33 -1.22 -4.99
C THR A 176 39.40 -0.68 -6.06
N GLY A 177 38.08 -0.62 -5.79
CA GLY A 177 37.05 -0.24 -6.76
C GLY A 177 36.64 -1.35 -7.71
N LYS A 178 37.23 -2.55 -7.59
CA LYS A 178 36.89 -3.71 -8.42
C LYS A 178 35.62 -4.37 -7.89
N GLU A 179 34.72 -4.81 -8.79
CA GLU A 179 33.58 -5.63 -8.42
C GLU A 179 34.03 -6.99 -7.91
N ILE A 180 33.63 -7.34 -6.71
CA ILE A 180 34.00 -8.57 -5.99
C ILE A 180 32.82 -9.51 -5.74
N TYR A 181 31.60 -8.98 -5.86
CA TYR A 181 30.36 -9.73 -5.73
C TYR A 181 29.26 -9.07 -6.55
N ALA A 182 28.37 -9.86 -7.12
CA ALA A 182 27.19 -9.37 -7.80
C ALA A 182 26.04 -10.37 -7.68
N GLU A 183 24.86 -9.86 -7.42
CA GLU A 183 23.57 -10.55 -7.48
C GLU A 183 22.60 -9.67 -8.28
N PRO A 184 22.54 -9.86 -9.60
CA PRO A 184 21.81 -8.95 -10.49
C PRO A 184 20.30 -8.89 -10.22
N VAL A 185 19.71 -9.97 -9.69
CA VAL A 185 18.29 -10.06 -9.33
C VAL A 185 18.19 -10.73 -7.97
N ALA A 186 18.29 -9.94 -6.91
CA ALA A 186 18.09 -10.40 -5.53
C ALA A 186 16.60 -10.51 -5.19
N ALA A 187 15.76 -9.64 -5.80
CA ALA A 187 14.32 -9.69 -5.66
C ALA A 187 13.61 -9.11 -6.89
N ALA A 188 12.34 -9.50 -7.07
CA ALA A 188 11.49 -9.01 -8.14
C ALA A 188 10.05 -8.89 -7.65
N GLU A 189 9.39 -7.79 -8.01
CA GLU A 189 7.95 -7.62 -7.88
C GLU A 189 7.31 -7.79 -9.26
N ARG A 190 6.39 -8.74 -9.37
CA ARG A 190 5.60 -8.98 -10.58
C ARG A 190 4.16 -9.21 -10.16
N SER A 191 3.35 -8.16 -10.29
CA SER A 191 1.97 -8.19 -9.81
C SER A 191 1.03 -7.29 -10.62
N THR A 192 -0.28 -7.48 -10.40
CA THR A 192 -1.36 -6.67 -10.95
C THR A 192 -2.33 -6.31 -9.82
N PRO A 193 -1.92 -5.48 -8.85
CA PRO A 193 -2.76 -5.14 -7.72
C PRO A 193 -3.96 -4.32 -8.14
N PHE A 194 -5.12 -4.52 -7.49
CA PHE A 194 -6.31 -3.68 -7.72
C PHE A 194 -6.01 -2.20 -7.42
N TYR A 195 -5.41 -1.93 -6.26
CA TYR A 195 -4.96 -0.59 -5.90
C TYR A 195 -3.52 -0.36 -6.42
N PRO A 196 -3.27 0.67 -7.24
CA PRO A 196 -1.95 0.91 -7.82
C PRO A 196 -0.94 1.27 -6.73
N HIS A 197 0.18 0.58 -6.70
CA HIS A 197 1.28 0.91 -5.80
C HIS A 197 2.16 1.99 -6.44
N HIS A 198 2.37 3.12 -5.74
CA HIS A 198 3.18 4.24 -6.22
C HIS A 198 4.63 4.15 -5.79
N TYR A 199 4.92 3.26 -4.88
CA TYR A 199 6.27 2.86 -4.50
C TYR A 199 6.29 1.39 -4.11
N LEU A 200 7.48 0.79 -4.13
CA LEU A 200 7.75 -0.57 -3.67
C LEU A 200 8.84 -0.53 -2.59
N PRO A 201 8.69 -1.25 -1.48
CA PRO A 201 9.77 -1.41 -0.53
C PRO A 201 10.83 -2.33 -1.13
N GLY A 202 12.09 -1.91 -1.07
CA GLY A 202 13.25 -2.70 -1.42
C GLY A 202 14.06 -3.06 -0.18
N ILE A 203 14.50 -4.31 -0.10
CA ILE A 203 15.41 -4.79 0.94
C ILE A 203 16.48 -5.68 0.31
N LEU A 204 17.72 -5.48 0.74
CA LEU A 204 18.87 -6.27 0.33
C LEU A 204 19.67 -6.69 1.54
N SER A 205 20.28 -7.86 1.49
CA SER A 205 21.21 -8.32 2.50
C SER A 205 22.54 -8.76 1.88
N LEU A 206 23.64 -8.61 2.63
CA LEU A 206 24.96 -9.01 2.22
C LEU A 206 25.69 -9.63 3.42
N ASN A 207 26.16 -10.86 3.25
CA ASN A 207 27.00 -11.52 4.26
C ASN A 207 28.44 -11.02 4.14
N LEU A 208 28.99 -10.53 5.27
CA LEU A 208 30.34 -9.97 5.36
C LEU A 208 31.37 -10.98 5.93
N GLU A 209 31.06 -12.28 6.01
CA GLU A 209 31.93 -13.31 6.59
C GLU A 209 33.33 -13.36 5.93
N LYS A 210 33.37 -13.18 4.62
CA LYS A 210 34.61 -13.23 3.83
C LYS A 210 35.20 -11.84 3.54
N ALA A 211 34.57 -10.77 4.02
CA ALA A 211 35.05 -9.41 3.79
C ALA A 211 36.35 -9.17 4.57
N GLN A 212 37.31 -8.50 3.96
CA GLN A 212 38.52 -8.00 4.63
C GLN A 212 38.26 -6.58 5.15
N PRO A 213 39.00 -6.14 6.20
CA PRO A 213 38.90 -4.74 6.61
C PRO A 213 39.17 -3.76 5.47
N GLY A 214 38.33 -2.74 5.35
CA GLY A 214 38.47 -1.74 4.28
C GLY A 214 37.19 -1.01 3.95
N GLU A 215 37.27 -0.10 2.96
CA GLU A 215 36.11 0.61 2.41
C GLU A 215 35.50 -0.15 1.23
N TYR A 216 34.19 -0.25 1.23
CA TYR A 216 33.42 -0.92 0.20
C TYR A 216 32.32 -0.01 -0.34
N THR A 217 31.82 -0.34 -1.52
CA THR A 217 30.64 0.32 -2.10
C THR A 217 29.60 -0.71 -2.45
N LEU A 218 28.42 -0.61 -1.82
CA LEU A 218 27.22 -1.31 -2.26
C LEU A 218 26.63 -0.54 -3.44
N VAL A 219 26.45 -1.21 -4.57
CA VAL A 219 25.80 -0.68 -5.76
C VAL A 219 24.43 -1.32 -5.86
N VAL A 220 23.38 -0.53 -5.73
CA VAL A 220 21.99 -0.98 -5.92
C VAL A 220 21.63 -0.76 -7.38
N LYS A 221 21.15 -1.80 -8.05
CA LYS A 221 20.68 -1.76 -9.43
C LYS A 221 19.21 -2.13 -9.48
N ILE A 222 18.40 -1.31 -10.15
CA ILE A 222 16.95 -1.51 -10.26
C ILE A 222 16.59 -1.46 -11.74
N ARG A 223 15.68 -2.36 -12.16
CA ARG A 223 15.14 -2.40 -13.53
C ARG A 223 13.61 -2.39 -13.47
N ASP A 224 13.02 -1.47 -14.18
CA ASP A 224 11.59 -1.41 -14.46
C ASP A 224 11.38 -2.02 -15.86
N LEU A 225 10.77 -3.19 -15.90
CA LEU A 225 10.56 -3.94 -17.16
C LEU A 225 9.34 -3.45 -17.93
N VAL A 226 8.39 -2.77 -17.28
CA VAL A 226 7.22 -2.13 -17.94
C VAL A 226 7.64 -0.85 -18.64
N GLY A 227 8.40 0.02 -17.96
CA GLY A 227 8.86 1.30 -18.47
C GLY A 227 10.20 1.24 -19.22
N ASN A 228 10.85 0.08 -19.23
CA ASN A 228 12.21 -0.11 -19.76
C ASN A 228 13.20 0.91 -19.20
N GLN A 229 13.12 1.13 -17.86
CA GLN A 229 13.99 2.06 -17.14
C GLN A 229 15.02 1.30 -16.31
N GLN A 230 16.17 1.93 -16.08
CA GLN A 230 17.20 1.41 -15.21
C GLN A 230 17.67 2.51 -14.27
N TYR A 231 18.02 2.12 -13.05
CA TYR A 231 18.55 3.01 -12.03
C TYR A 231 19.70 2.34 -11.30
N GLU A 232 20.73 3.12 -10.98
CA GLU A 232 21.87 2.69 -10.17
C GLU A 232 22.16 3.74 -9.09
N SER A 233 22.41 3.26 -7.86
CA SER A 233 22.92 4.11 -6.80
C SER A 233 24.08 3.43 -6.06
N ARG A 234 24.94 4.24 -5.44
CA ARG A 234 26.18 3.79 -4.79
C ARG A 234 26.23 4.26 -3.36
N HIS A 235 26.48 3.34 -2.44
CA HIS A 235 26.44 3.57 -1.00
C HIS A 235 27.71 3.00 -0.35
N ARG A 236 28.53 3.86 0.22
CA ARG A 236 29.77 3.46 0.85
C ARG A 236 29.51 2.89 2.24
N PHE A 237 30.30 1.87 2.62
CA PHE A 237 30.34 1.33 3.96
C PHE A 237 31.75 0.84 4.28
N GLN A 238 32.05 0.67 5.55
CA GLN A 238 33.36 0.20 6.03
C GLN A 238 33.20 -1.15 6.75
N VAL A 239 34.16 -2.05 6.55
CA VAL A 239 34.31 -3.27 7.32
C VAL A 239 35.55 -3.15 8.20
N ARG A 240 35.45 -3.57 9.46
CA ARG A 240 36.53 -3.61 10.46
C ARG A 240 36.77 -5.00 11.00
#